data_b8284ac8889592d08e6bf6b3f85c6701
#
_entry.id   b8284ac8889592d08e6bf6b3f85c6701
#
_cell.length_a   1.000
_cell.length_b   1.000
_cell.length_c   1.000
_cell.angle_alpha   90.00
_cell.angle_beta   90.00
_cell.angle_gamma   90.00
#
_symmetry.space_group_name_H-M   'P 1'
#
loop_
_entity.id
_entity.type
_entity.pdbx_description
1 polymer ?
#
loop_
_entity_poly.entity_id
_entity_poly.type
_entity_poly.pdbx_seq_one_letter_code
_entity_poly.pdbx_strand_id
1 'polypeptide(L)'
;IQVDPDNFSIADLIGRDASNVIYHHPDDIGASIASGSFRTLGMVIVPCSMGTVASTAMGLSRNLVQRAADVCLKERRRLVLVVRETPLSTIHLENMLKLSQAGAVILPAMPAFYHFPETIEDQINFVVSKALDQFGIDAQLIRRWKEASRA
;
A
#
# COMPACT_ATOMS: atom_id res chain seq x y z
N ILE A 1 12.33 11.34 5.90
CA ILE A 1 13.55 10.52 5.66
C ILE A 1 13.75 10.52 4.15
N GLN A 2 14.87 11.06 3.69
CA GLN A 2 15.27 10.99 2.30
C GLN A 2 16.10 9.71 2.15
N VAL A 3 15.55 8.71 1.47
CA VAL A 3 16.21 7.42 1.24
C VAL A 3 16.91 7.50 -0.11
N ASP A 4 18.20 7.19 -0.16
CA ASP A 4 18.93 7.02 -1.41
C ASP A 4 18.67 5.59 -1.93
N PRO A 5 17.99 5.44 -3.08
CA PRO A 5 17.64 4.12 -3.60
C PRO A 5 18.86 3.29 -4.02
N ASP A 6 19.98 3.94 -4.35
CA ASP A 6 21.22 3.25 -4.78
C ASP A 6 22.02 2.70 -3.60
N ASN A 7 21.79 3.26 -2.38
CA ASN A 7 22.49 2.88 -1.16
C ASN A 7 21.51 2.43 -0.05
N PHE A 8 20.35 1.89 -0.43
CA PHE A 8 19.32 1.49 0.52
C PHE A 8 19.52 0.06 1.02
N SER A 9 19.44 -0.12 2.34
CA SER A 9 19.31 -1.44 2.94
C SER A 9 17.96 -1.58 3.68
N ILE A 10 17.39 -2.78 3.64
CA ILE A 10 16.15 -3.09 4.39
C ILE A 10 16.38 -2.96 5.89
N ALA A 11 17.57 -3.37 6.37
CA ALA A 11 17.92 -3.28 7.78
C ALA A 11 17.90 -1.82 8.29
N ASP A 12 18.31 -0.85 7.46
CA ASP A 12 18.26 0.57 7.79
C ASP A 12 16.83 1.09 7.94
N LEU A 13 15.89 0.54 7.15
CA LEU A 13 14.49 0.93 7.23
C LEU A 13 13.77 0.36 8.46
N ILE A 14 13.96 -0.92 8.73
CA ILE A 14 13.18 -1.64 9.75
C ILE A 14 13.95 -1.89 11.05
N GLY A 15 15.22 -1.48 11.12
CA GLY A 15 16.08 -1.61 12.30
C GLY A 15 16.45 -3.05 12.68
N ARG A 16 16.25 -4.01 11.77
CA ARG A 16 16.60 -5.43 11.94
C ARG A 16 16.83 -6.11 10.61
N ASP A 17 17.55 -7.22 10.63
CA ASP A 17 17.65 -8.08 9.46
C ASP A 17 16.29 -8.71 9.10
N ALA A 18 16.03 -8.80 7.79
CA ALA A 18 14.81 -9.39 7.23
C ALA A 18 15.15 -10.16 5.96
N SER A 19 15.71 -11.34 6.13
CA SER A 19 16.11 -12.24 5.03
C SER A 19 14.95 -12.67 4.11
N ASN A 20 13.70 -12.51 4.56
CA ASN A 20 12.49 -12.78 3.78
C ASN A 20 11.98 -11.58 2.97
N VAL A 21 12.68 -10.43 3.01
CA VAL A 21 12.32 -9.22 2.27
C VAL A 21 13.33 -9.02 1.14
N ILE A 22 12.81 -8.80 -0.08
CA ILE A 22 13.63 -8.55 -1.26
C ILE A 22 13.42 -7.09 -1.67
N TYR A 23 14.50 -6.34 -1.71
CA TYR A 23 14.49 -4.98 -2.26
C TYR A 23 14.62 -5.02 -3.77
N HIS A 24 13.82 -4.23 -4.47
CA HIS A 24 13.95 -3.95 -5.89
C HIS A 24 14.12 -2.46 -6.10
N HIS A 25 15.13 -2.07 -6.88
CA HIS A 25 15.31 -0.67 -7.24
C HIS A 25 14.10 -0.15 -8.04
N PRO A 26 13.61 1.08 -7.80
CA PRO A 26 12.43 1.62 -8.51
C PRO A 26 12.54 1.65 -10.04
N ASP A 27 13.76 1.76 -10.56
CA ASP A 27 14.02 1.79 -12.01
C ASP A 27 14.27 0.40 -12.62
N ASP A 28 14.32 -0.66 -11.80
CA ASP A 28 14.47 -2.05 -12.29
C ASP A 28 13.14 -2.58 -12.82
N ILE A 29 12.75 -2.11 -13.99
CA ILE A 29 11.55 -2.58 -14.70
C ILE A 29 11.65 -4.03 -15.18
N GLY A 30 12.83 -4.65 -15.09
CA GLY A 30 13.10 -6.07 -15.37
C GLY A 30 12.90 -7.00 -14.17
N ALA A 31 12.64 -6.47 -12.98
CA ALA A 31 12.41 -7.25 -11.77
C ALA A 31 11.24 -8.24 -11.91
N SER A 32 11.30 -9.35 -11.16
CA SER A 32 10.28 -10.42 -11.23
C SER A 32 8.85 -9.91 -11.06
N ILE A 33 8.63 -8.94 -10.17
CA ILE A 33 7.32 -8.35 -9.88
C ILE A 33 6.75 -7.51 -11.03
N ALA A 34 7.56 -7.17 -12.04
CA ALA A 34 7.12 -6.50 -13.27
C ALA A 34 6.40 -7.44 -14.24
N SER A 35 6.40 -8.76 -13.97
CA SER A 35 5.79 -9.77 -14.82
C SER A 35 4.52 -10.36 -14.21
N GLY A 36 3.46 -10.49 -15.01
CA GLY A 36 2.23 -11.17 -14.60
C GLY A 36 2.39 -12.67 -14.31
N SER A 37 3.44 -13.30 -14.84
CA SER A 37 3.75 -14.71 -14.55
C SER A 37 4.32 -14.93 -13.14
N PHE A 38 4.92 -13.91 -12.54
CA PHE A 38 5.37 -13.96 -11.15
C PHE A 38 4.15 -13.83 -10.23
N ARG A 39 3.84 -14.87 -9.47
CA ARG A 39 2.65 -14.94 -8.62
C ARG A 39 2.87 -14.19 -7.32
N THR A 40 1.96 -13.27 -7.01
CA THR A 40 1.90 -12.57 -5.72
C THR A 40 0.50 -12.62 -5.15
N LEU A 41 0.35 -12.46 -3.84
CA LEU A 41 -0.94 -12.30 -3.17
C LEU A 41 -1.62 -10.98 -3.61
N GLY A 42 -0.82 -9.97 -3.90
CA GLY A 42 -1.23 -8.65 -4.34
C GLY A 42 -0.15 -7.62 -4.06
N MET A 43 -0.54 -6.35 -3.99
CA MET A 43 0.36 -5.23 -3.78
C MET A 43 -0.28 -4.17 -2.88
N VAL A 44 0.51 -3.61 -1.97
CA VAL A 44 0.18 -2.40 -1.22
C VAL A 44 1.15 -1.30 -1.62
N ILE A 45 0.64 -0.11 -1.96
CA ILE A 45 1.44 1.10 -2.12
C ILE A 45 1.21 1.98 -0.90
N VAL A 46 2.24 2.12 -0.04
CA VAL A 46 2.15 2.84 1.25
C VAL A 46 3.41 3.66 1.54
N PRO A 47 3.32 4.98 1.63
CA PRO A 47 2.18 5.80 1.20
C PRO A 47 2.04 5.83 -0.33
N CYS A 48 0.82 6.10 -0.82
CA CYS A 48 0.55 6.29 -2.24
C CYS A 48 0.29 7.77 -2.54
N SER A 49 1.19 8.39 -3.31
CA SER A 49 1.01 9.78 -3.75
C SER A 49 -0.07 9.92 -4.82
N MET A 50 -0.67 11.11 -4.93
CA MET A 50 -1.65 11.39 -6.00
C MET A 50 -1.04 11.29 -7.39
N GLY A 51 0.28 11.52 -7.54
CA GLY A 51 0.99 11.27 -8.80
C GLY A 51 1.03 9.79 -9.18
N THR A 52 1.23 8.91 -8.20
CA THR A 52 1.16 7.45 -8.41
C THR A 52 -0.28 7.01 -8.71
N VAL A 53 -1.28 7.55 -8.00
CA VAL A 53 -2.70 7.31 -8.29
C VAL A 53 -3.04 7.70 -9.73
N ALA A 54 -2.65 8.90 -10.16
CA ALA A 54 -2.89 9.41 -11.52
C ALA A 54 -2.21 8.53 -12.58
N SER A 55 -0.94 8.19 -12.40
CA SER A 55 -0.19 7.35 -13.32
C SER A 55 -0.82 5.97 -13.47
N THR A 56 -1.19 5.34 -12.37
CA THR A 56 -1.84 4.02 -12.36
C THR A 56 -3.23 4.09 -13.02
N ALA A 57 -4.02 5.14 -12.75
CA ALA A 57 -5.33 5.35 -13.36
C ALA A 57 -5.26 5.55 -14.88
N MET A 58 -4.13 6.03 -15.38
CA MET A 58 -3.88 6.23 -16.82
C MET A 58 -3.13 5.05 -17.46
N GLY A 59 -2.81 3.99 -16.71
CA GLY A 59 -2.06 2.84 -17.22
C GLY A 59 -0.60 3.15 -17.55
N LEU A 60 -0.01 4.15 -16.91
CA LEU A 60 1.39 4.49 -17.10
C LEU A 60 2.29 3.59 -16.28
N SER A 61 3.43 3.17 -16.83
CA SER A 61 4.39 2.26 -16.21
C SER A 61 5.82 2.82 -16.37
N ARG A 62 6.07 3.97 -15.75
CA ARG A 62 7.34 4.70 -15.85
C ARG A 62 8.42 4.19 -14.91
N ASN A 63 8.03 3.47 -13.88
CA ASN A 63 8.93 2.85 -12.90
C ASN A 63 8.35 1.51 -12.43
N LEU A 64 9.12 0.77 -11.66
CA LEU A 64 8.73 -0.56 -11.17
C LEU A 64 7.44 -0.55 -10.34
N VAL A 65 7.22 0.48 -9.50
CA VAL A 65 6.01 0.59 -8.67
C VAL A 65 4.76 0.69 -9.55
N GLN A 66 4.79 1.57 -10.55
CA GLN A 66 3.68 1.75 -11.49
C GLN A 66 3.48 0.50 -12.35
N ARG A 67 4.57 -0.15 -12.79
CA ARG A 67 4.51 -1.39 -13.56
C ARG A 67 3.90 -2.54 -12.75
N ALA A 68 4.31 -2.73 -11.51
CA ALA A 68 3.77 -3.77 -10.64
C ALA A 68 2.28 -3.52 -10.31
N ALA A 69 1.88 -2.25 -10.14
CA ALA A 69 0.47 -1.88 -9.96
C ALA A 69 -0.37 -2.23 -11.21
N ASP A 70 0.11 -1.90 -12.42
CA ASP A 70 -0.53 -2.27 -13.68
C ASP A 70 -0.67 -3.79 -13.82
N VAL A 71 0.39 -4.53 -13.47
CA VAL A 71 0.36 -6.01 -13.43
C VAL A 71 -0.70 -6.52 -12.46
N CYS A 72 -0.80 -5.96 -11.25
CA CYS A 72 -1.85 -6.36 -10.30
C CYS A 72 -3.26 -6.14 -10.87
N LEU A 73 -3.52 -5.00 -11.49
CA LEU A 73 -4.83 -4.71 -12.08
C LEU A 73 -5.17 -5.66 -13.24
N LYS A 74 -4.25 -5.87 -14.19
CA LYS A 74 -4.51 -6.74 -15.35
C LYS A 74 -4.67 -8.21 -14.98
N GLU A 75 -3.95 -8.68 -13.94
CA GLU A 75 -4.03 -10.05 -13.44
C GLU A 75 -5.15 -10.25 -12.40
N ARG A 76 -5.95 -9.20 -12.16
CA ARG A 76 -7.04 -9.21 -11.15
C ARG A 76 -6.56 -9.55 -9.74
N ARG A 77 -5.33 -9.17 -9.41
CA ARG A 77 -4.76 -9.30 -8.07
C ARG A 77 -5.13 -8.12 -7.19
N ARG A 78 -5.15 -8.33 -5.89
CA ARG A 78 -5.46 -7.27 -4.93
C ARG A 78 -4.42 -6.15 -5.03
N LEU A 79 -4.88 -4.93 -5.32
CA LEU A 79 -4.08 -3.71 -5.28
C LEU A 79 -4.68 -2.77 -4.23
N VAL A 80 -3.90 -2.41 -3.22
CA VAL A 80 -4.31 -1.49 -2.14
C VAL A 80 -3.46 -0.23 -2.23
N LEU A 81 -4.12 0.92 -2.32
CA LEU A 81 -3.47 2.23 -2.40
C LEU A 81 -3.74 2.99 -1.10
N VAL A 82 -2.73 3.08 -0.23
CA VAL A 82 -2.81 3.85 1.03
C VAL A 82 -2.53 5.31 0.70
N VAL A 83 -3.58 6.00 0.27
CA VAL A 83 -3.48 7.37 -0.23
C VAL A 83 -3.43 8.40 0.90
N ARG A 84 -2.59 9.45 0.73
CA ARG A 84 -2.54 10.59 1.66
C ARG A 84 -2.38 11.89 0.86
N GLU A 85 -3.38 12.74 0.94
CA GLU A 85 -3.39 14.09 0.37
C GLU A 85 -4.42 14.96 1.08
N THR A 86 -4.13 16.27 1.23
CA THR A 86 -5.04 17.26 1.81
C THR A 86 -4.72 18.66 1.28
N PRO A 87 -5.67 19.39 0.69
CA PRO A 87 -7.02 18.96 0.28
C PRO A 87 -6.98 18.08 -0.99
N LEU A 88 -8.10 17.42 -1.30
CA LEU A 88 -8.25 16.67 -2.54
C LEU A 88 -8.84 17.56 -3.64
N SER A 89 -8.23 17.52 -4.84
CA SER A 89 -8.80 18.15 -6.04
C SER A 89 -9.79 17.20 -6.73
N THR A 90 -10.62 17.75 -7.63
CA THR A 90 -11.52 16.94 -8.48
C THR A 90 -10.74 15.88 -9.27
N ILE A 91 -9.57 16.23 -9.81
CA ILE A 91 -8.71 15.29 -10.54
C ILE A 91 -8.28 14.11 -9.65
N HIS A 92 -7.94 14.35 -8.37
CA HIS A 92 -7.60 13.28 -7.43
C HIS A 92 -8.79 12.35 -7.22
N LEU A 93 -9.99 12.91 -6.99
CA LEU A 93 -11.21 12.15 -6.76
C LEU A 93 -11.61 11.31 -7.98
N GLU A 94 -11.53 11.87 -9.19
CA GLU A 94 -11.81 11.17 -10.45
C GLU A 94 -10.84 10.00 -10.67
N ASN A 95 -9.53 10.19 -10.43
CA ASN A 95 -8.53 9.12 -10.57
C ASN A 95 -8.75 8.01 -9.53
N MET A 96 -9.07 8.35 -8.29
CA MET A 96 -9.41 7.37 -7.26
C MET A 96 -10.67 6.59 -7.61
N LEU A 97 -11.71 7.26 -8.12
CA LEU A 97 -12.94 6.61 -8.59
C LEU A 97 -12.64 5.62 -9.72
N LYS A 98 -11.86 6.04 -10.73
CA LYS A 98 -11.47 5.20 -11.84
C LYS A 98 -10.72 3.95 -11.40
N LEU A 99 -9.78 4.08 -10.46
CA LEU A 99 -9.04 2.94 -9.92
C LEU A 99 -9.92 2.02 -9.07
N SER A 100 -10.84 2.58 -8.29
CA SER A 100 -11.81 1.79 -7.53
C SER A 100 -12.70 0.95 -8.47
N GLN A 101 -13.18 1.55 -9.56
CA GLN A 101 -13.94 0.85 -10.61
C GLN A 101 -13.12 -0.24 -11.31
N ALA A 102 -11.80 -0.03 -11.45
CA ALA A 102 -10.87 -1.02 -12.00
C ALA A 102 -10.54 -2.16 -11.02
N GLY A 103 -11.00 -2.08 -9.77
CA GLY A 103 -10.84 -3.10 -8.73
C GLY A 103 -9.72 -2.85 -7.72
N ALA A 104 -9.07 -1.68 -7.75
CA ALA A 104 -8.15 -1.29 -6.68
C ALA A 104 -8.93 -0.88 -5.43
N VAL A 105 -8.35 -1.14 -4.27
CA VAL A 105 -8.84 -0.64 -2.98
C VAL A 105 -8.20 0.70 -2.70
N ILE A 106 -9.02 1.75 -2.65
CA ILE A 106 -8.59 3.07 -2.18
C ILE A 106 -8.72 3.07 -0.66
N LEU A 107 -7.58 3.12 0.03
CA LEU A 107 -7.49 3.10 1.49
C LEU A 107 -6.84 4.40 1.95
N PRO A 108 -7.62 5.45 2.27
CA PRO A 108 -7.05 6.68 2.76
C PRO A 108 -6.31 6.45 4.09
N ALA A 109 -5.16 7.10 4.28
CA ALA A 109 -4.41 7.06 5.53
C ALA A 109 -5.12 7.91 6.60
N MET A 110 -6.37 7.54 6.91
CA MET A 110 -7.24 8.21 7.87
C MET A 110 -7.52 7.27 9.04
N PRO A 111 -6.83 7.45 10.18
CA PRO A 111 -7.09 6.66 11.37
C PRO A 111 -8.46 6.99 11.98
N ALA A 112 -9.01 6.05 12.72
CA ALA A 112 -10.26 6.23 13.47
C ALA A 112 -9.99 6.44 14.96
N PHE A 113 -10.96 7.03 15.66
CA PHE A 113 -10.86 7.32 17.09
C PHE A 113 -11.79 6.44 17.95
N TYR A 114 -12.72 5.71 17.35
CA TYR A 114 -13.73 4.93 18.06
C TYR A 114 -13.16 3.73 18.85
N HIS A 115 -11.91 3.32 18.58
CA HIS A 115 -11.21 2.27 19.33
C HIS A 115 -10.37 2.83 20.48
N PHE A 116 -10.51 4.14 20.78
CA PHE A 116 -9.83 4.84 21.87
C PHE A 116 -8.30 4.75 21.79
N PRO A 117 -7.66 5.22 20.69
CA PRO A 117 -6.21 5.22 20.58
C PRO A 117 -5.59 6.15 21.60
N GLU A 118 -4.54 5.69 22.29
CA GLU A 118 -3.79 6.47 23.29
C GLU A 118 -2.48 7.01 22.72
N THR A 119 -1.98 6.38 21.67
CA THR A 119 -0.69 6.69 21.05
C THR A 119 -0.83 6.94 19.54
N ILE A 120 0.21 7.54 18.96
CA ILE A 120 0.31 7.66 17.48
C ILE A 120 0.45 6.26 16.86
N GLU A 121 1.12 5.34 17.53
CA GLU A 121 1.28 3.96 17.08
C GLU A 121 -0.07 3.25 16.94
N ASP A 122 -1.00 3.45 17.85
CA ASP A 122 -2.36 2.89 17.76
C ASP A 122 -3.08 3.37 16.50
N GLN A 123 -2.89 4.64 16.14
CA GLN A 123 -3.47 5.20 14.91
C GLN A 123 -2.81 4.65 13.65
N ILE A 124 -1.49 4.44 13.66
CA ILE A 124 -0.77 3.78 12.57
C ILE A 124 -1.24 2.33 12.45
N ASN A 125 -1.32 1.61 13.56
CA ASN A 125 -1.75 0.23 13.61
C ASN A 125 -3.17 0.04 13.08
N PHE A 126 -4.06 1.04 13.26
CA PHE A 126 -5.38 1.02 12.65
C PHE A 126 -5.30 0.99 11.12
N VAL A 127 -4.53 1.88 10.50
CA VAL A 127 -4.38 1.93 9.04
C VAL A 127 -3.69 0.67 8.52
N VAL A 128 -2.64 0.21 9.19
CA VAL A 128 -1.91 -1.02 8.84
C VAL A 128 -2.83 -2.23 8.89
N SER A 129 -3.63 -2.38 9.97
CA SER A 129 -4.61 -3.48 10.09
C SER A 129 -5.61 -3.46 8.94
N LYS A 130 -6.12 -2.29 8.55
CA LYS A 130 -7.06 -2.16 7.42
C LYS A 130 -6.42 -2.55 6.10
N ALA A 131 -5.13 -2.27 5.90
CA ALA A 131 -4.40 -2.69 4.71
C ALA A 131 -4.20 -4.22 4.69
N LEU A 132 -3.82 -4.82 5.82
CA LEU A 132 -3.63 -6.27 5.95
C LEU A 132 -4.94 -7.06 5.84
N ASP A 133 -6.04 -6.52 6.37
CA ASP A 133 -7.39 -7.10 6.23
C ASP A 133 -7.76 -7.31 4.76
N GLN A 134 -7.27 -6.45 3.84
CA GLN A 134 -7.54 -6.60 2.41
C GLN A 134 -6.94 -7.88 1.82
N PHE A 135 -5.98 -8.48 2.50
CA PHE A 135 -5.31 -9.72 2.11
C PHE A 135 -5.73 -10.92 2.97
N GLY A 136 -6.70 -10.72 3.89
CA GLY A 136 -7.12 -11.76 4.82
C GLY A 136 -6.10 -12.05 5.93
N ILE A 137 -5.18 -11.12 6.16
CA ILE A 137 -4.15 -11.23 7.21
C ILE A 137 -4.66 -10.56 8.48
N ASP A 138 -4.94 -11.34 9.50
CA ASP A 138 -5.29 -10.81 10.83
C ASP A 138 -4.01 -10.63 11.68
N ALA A 139 -3.50 -9.40 11.68
CA ALA A 139 -2.28 -9.05 12.43
C ALA A 139 -2.53 -8.75 13.91
N GLN A 140 -3.79 -8.73 14.36
CA GLN A 140 -4.20 -8.47 15.75
C GLN A 140 -3.58 -7.19 16.37
N LEU A 141 -3.35 -6.17 15.54
CA LEU A 141 -2.72 -4.90 15.97
C LEU A 141 -3.69 -3.96 16.67
N ILE A 142 -5.01 -4.16 16.48
CA ILE A 142 -6.05 -3.30 17.03
C ILE A 142 -7.18 -4.13 17.63
N ARG A 143 -7.87 -3.57 18.63
CA ARG A 143 -9.14 -4.11 19.09
C ARG A 143 -10.22 -3.88 18.05
N ARG A 144 -10.87 -4.94 17.57
CA ARG A 144 -11.94 -4.84 16.58
C ARG A 144 -13.25 -4.39 17.23
N TRP A 145 -14.10 -3.74 16.45
CA TRP A 145 -15.40 -3.28 16.94
C TRP A 145 -16.25 -4.46 17.42
N LYS A 146 -16.76 -4.37 18.66
CA LYS A 146 -17.56 -5.42 19.33
C LYS A 146 -16.88 -6.79 19.51
N GLU A 147 -15.60 -6.90 19.33
CA GLU A 147 -14.88 -8.09 19.76
C GLU A 147 -14.87 -8.15 21.29
N ALA A 148 -15.44 -9.23 21.85
CA ALA A 148 -15.36 -9.49 23.28
C ALA A 148 -13.89 -9.59 23.67
N SER A 149 -13.53 -9.02 24.84
CA SER A 149 -12.21 -9.23 25.42
C SER A 149 -11.99 -10.74 25.50
N ARG A 150 -11.02 -11.26 24.73
CA ARG A 150 -10.54 -12.60 24.97
C ARG A 150 -9.87 -12.56 26.34
N ALA A 151 -10.57 -13.08 27.34
CA ALA A 151 -10.08 -13.26 28.70
C ALA A 151 -8.93 -14.27 28.69
#